data_05e7cb8fa5df0860bd7fb22d026de66d
#
_entry.id   05e7cb8fa5df0860bd7fb22d026de66d
#
_cell.length_a   1.000
_cell.length_b   1.000
_cell.length_c   1.000
_cell.angle_alpha   90.00
_cell.angle_beta   90.00
_cell.angle_gamma   90.00
#
_symmetry.space_group_name_H-M   'P 1'
#
loop_
_entity.id
_entity.type
_entity.pdbx_description
1 polymer ?
#
loop_
_entity_poly.entity_id
_entity_poly.type
_entity_poly.pdbx_seq_one_letter_code
_entity_poly.pdbx_strand_id
1 'polypeptide(L)'
;MKKIILTLLLLVVALSAGAWNKLSYPALAALAEKYLSHEAALAVKSTLGSTLAEANLAGESRALLYLNEAYLPITEGTNSALAIIKTSVEQLSKNKNDKEALLSLAKAVVDMHAVANVRIEGVELSNGAFTVRRWNNRNGKMARYKDCTWKFLWDSYYAYKHAIFTAELYAEDVDIFHNGRHDEFKKGTPEEWAKDMAAECRVIYSRELTDNYIMRQEEQNHLEYTHDRLLAKAAYRLAAILNKMYN
;
A
#
# COMPACT_ATOMS: atom_id res chain seq x y z
N MET A 1 -17.77 6.40 36.64
CA MET A 1 -17.24 5.21 35.97
C MET A 1 -17.65 5.04 34.49
N LYS A 2 -18.89 5.36 34.08
CA LYS A 2 -19.30 5.23 32.65
C LYS A 2 -18.59 6.16 31.67
N LYS A 3 -18.09 7.33 32.09
CA LYS A 3 -17.39 8.28 31.22
C LYS A 3 -15.94 7.87 30.87
N ILE A 4 -15.29 7.09 31.72
CA ILE A 4 -13.91 6.63 31.52
C ILE A 4 -13.85 5.50 30.47
N ILE A 5 -14.90 4.66 30.42
CA ILE A 5 -14.99 3.55 29.47
C ILE A 5 -15.18 4.06 28.03
N LEU A 6 -15.95 5.15 27.87
CA LEU A 6 -16.18 5.75 26.54
C LEU A 6 -14.92 6.41 25.96
N THR A 7 -14.08 7.01 26.82
CA THR A 7 -12.81 7.62 26.41
C THR A 7 -11.78 6.56 26.03
N LEU A 8 -11.75 5.40 26.69
CA LEU A 8 -10.87 4.29 26.30
C LEU A 8 -11.29 3.63 24.99
N LEU A 9 -12.58 3.53 24.69
CA LEU A 9 -13.07 2.99 23.40
C LEU A 9 -12.74 3.91 22.22
N LEU A 10 -12.72 5.23 22.43
CA LEU A 10 -12.34 6.21 21.41
C LEU A 10 -10.82 6.26 21.17
N LEU A 11 -10.00 5.91 22.15
CA LEU A 11 -8.55 5.85 22.01
C LEU A 11 -8.05 4.64 21.22
N VAL A 12 -8.81 3.54 21.20
CA VAL A 12 -8.43 2.32 20.47
C VAL A 12 -8.67 2.45 18.95
N VAL A 13 -9.53 3.36 18.50
CA VAL A 13 -9.81 3.59 17.07
C VAL A 13 -8.77 4.51 16.41
N ALA A 14 -7.96 5.24 17.18
CA ALA A 14 -7.00 6.21 16.65
C ALA A 14 -5.61 5.62 16.30
N LEU A 15 -5.36 4.33 16.53
CA LEU A 15 -4.01 3.74 16.48
C LEU A 15 -3.72 2.81 15.28
N SER A 16 -4.56 2.79 14.24
CA SER A 16 -4.27 1.99 13.05
C SER A 16 -4.36 2.79 11.76
N ALA A 17 -3.61 3.88 11.69
CA ALA A 17 -3.52 4.65 10.47
C ALA A 17 -2.44 4.07 9.53
N GLY A 18 -2.58 2.82 9.05
CA GLY A 18 -1.76 2.18 8.00
C GLY A 18 -2.17 2.64 6.59
N ALA A 19 -1.23 2.83 5.66
CA ALA A 19 -1.51 3.13 4.25
C ALA A 19 -2.09 1.91 3.53
N TRP A 20 -1.72 0.76 4.03
CA TRP A 20 -2.30 -0.54 3.79
C TRP A 20 -2.81 -1.06 5.13
N ASN A 21 -3.84 -1.87 5.14
CA ASN A 21 -4.30 -2.46 6.40
C ASN A 21 -3.38 -3.59 6.89
N LYS A 22 -3.68 -4.10 8.08
CA LYS A 22 -2.91 -5.18 8.72
C LYS A 22 -2.82 -6.47 7.89
N LEU A 23 -3.75 -6.71 6.96
CA LEU A 23 -3.75 -7.88 6.08
C LEU A 23 -2.93 -7.61 4.82
N SER A 24 -2.99 -6.40 4.27
CA SER A 24 -2.36 -6.08 2.99
C SER A 24 -0.83 -6.07 3.07
N TYR A 25 -0.23 -5.58 4.17
CA TYR A 25 1.23 -5.60 4.32
C TYR A 25 1.83 -7.01 4.27
N PRO A 26 1.39 -7.97 5.09
CA PRO A 26 1.92 -9.33 5.00
C PRO A 26 1.54 -10.04 3.69
N ALA A 27 0.38 -9.77 3.11
CA ALA A 27 0.00 -10.33 1.82
C ALA A 27 0.93 -9.83 0.70
N LEU A 28 1.23 -8.54 0.67
CA LEU A 28 2.17 -7.94 -0.27
C LEU A 28 3.58 -8.53 -0.11
N ALA A 29 4.03 -8.68 1.14
CA ALA A 29 5.33 -9.28 1.44
C ALA A 29 5.40 -10.75 1.02
N ALA A 30 4.35 -11.55 1.28
CA ALA A 30 4.25 -12.94 0.83
C ALA A 30 4.25 -13.04 -0.71
N LEU A 31 3.53 -12.13 -1.39
CA LEU A 31 3.56 -12.07 -2.84
C LEU A 31 4.95 -11.70 -3.38
N ALA A 32 5.64 -10.74 -2.74
CA ALA A 32 7.00 -10.40 -3.13
C ALA A 32 7.95 -11.59 -2.95
N GLU A 33 7.88 -12.32 -1.84
CA GLU A 33 8.69 -13.51 -1.59
C GLU A 33 8.55 -14.58 -2.66
N LYS A 34 7.35 -14.80 -3.19
CA LYS A 34 7.09 -15.75 -4.28
C LYS A 34 7.92 -15.45 -5.53
N TYR A 35 8.31 -14.21 -5.75
CA TYR A 35 9.05 -13.73 -6.92
C TYR A 35 10.52 -13.39 -6.64
N LEU A 36 11.02 -13.69 -5.42
CA LEU A 36 12.45 -13.59 -5.14
C LEU A 36 13.21 -14.72 -5.85
N SER A 37 14.42 -14.41 -6.33
CA SER A 37 15.37 -15.44 -6.70
C SER A 37 15.79 -16.24 -5.47
N HIS A 38 16.37 -17.41 -5.68
CA HIS A 38 16.84 -18.25 -4.58
C HIS A 38 17.87 -17.50 -3.71
N GLU A 39 18.80 -16.80 -4.34
CA GLU A 39 19.87 -16.02 -3.69
C GLU A 39 19.28 -14.87 -2.87
N ALA A 40 18.34 -14.11 -3.45
CA ALA A 40 17.69 -13.00 -2.77
C ALA A 40 16.84 -13.50 -1.59
N ALA A 41 16.11 -14.60 -1.73
CA ALA A 41 15.33 -15.18 -0.63
C ALA A 41 16.21 -15.61 0.55
N LEU A 42 17.35 -16.28 0.27
CA LEU A 42 18.30 -16.66 1.31
C LEU A 42 18.93 -15.44 2.00
N ALA A 43 19.33 -14.44 1.23
CA ALA A 43 19.94 -13.21 1.77
C ALA A 43 18.96 -12.44 2.63
N VAL A 44 17.71 -12.23 2.18
CA VAL A 44 16.66 -11.57 2.93
C VAL A 44 16.40 -12.30 4.24
N LYS A 45 16.20 -13.62 4.19
CA LYS A 45 15.97 -14.45 5.39
C LYS A 45 17.13 -14.40 6.37
N SER A 46 18.36 -14.47 5.88
CA SER A 46 19.56 -14.37 6.71
C SER A 46 19.70 -13.01 7.39
N THR A 47 19.43 -11.93 6.65
CA THR A 47 19.54 -10.56 7.15
C THR A 47 18.43 -10.21 8.16
N LEU A 48 17.20 -10.62 7.89
CA LEU A 48 16.05 -10.33 8.77
C LEU A 48 15.98 -11.28 9.96
N GLY A 49 16.45 -12.51 9.84
CA GLY A 49 16.20 -13.61 10.77
C GLY A 49 14.80 -14.19 10.69
N SER A 50 14.04 -13.78 9.65
CA SER A 50 12.65 -14.19 9.38
C SER A 50 12.36 -14.06 7.89
N THR A 51 11.18 -14.48 7.45
CA THR A 51 10.70 -14.16 6.11
C THR A 51 10.31 -12.67 6.00
N LEU A 52 10.16 -12.18 4.78
CA LEU A 52 9.70 -10.81 4.55
C LEU A 52 8.23 -10.63 5.00
N ALA A 53 7.41 -11.67 4.85
CA ALA A 53 6.02 -11.69 5.30
C ALA A 53 5.89 -11.62 6.83
N GLU A 54 6.84 -12.24 7.56
CA GLU A 54 6.91 -12.18 9.03
C GLU A 54 7.53 -10.86 9.52
N ALA A 55 8.26 -10.15 8.65
CA ALA A 55 8.83 -8.85 8.98
C ALA A 55 7.71 -7.80 9.12
N ASN A 56 7.75 -7.02 10.19
CA ASN A 56 6.75 -5.98 10.40
C ASN A 56 6.99 -4.78 9.46
N LEU A 57 6.45 -4.83 8.25
CA LEU A 57 6.48 -3.71 7.30
C LEU A 57 5.47 -2.59 7.66
N ALA A 58 4.53 -2.86 8.56
CA ALA A 58 3.45 -1.96 8.95
C ALA A 58 3.82 -0.96 10.07
N GLY A 59 5.08 -0.59 10.24
CA GLY A 59 5.54 0.29 11.32
C GLY A 59 4.83 1.66 11.38
N GLU A 60 5.07 2.42 12.44
CA GLU A 60 4.41 3.72 12.72
C GLU A 60 4.80 4.83 11.73
N SER A 61 6.06 4.88 11.31
CA SER A 61 6.55 5.85 10.34
C SER A 61 6.30 5.39 8.92
N ARG A 62 5.75 6.25 8.07
CA ARG A 62 5.41 5.94 6.68
C ARG A 62 6.28 6.69 5.72
N ALA A 63 6.64 5.99 4.66
CA ALA A 63 7.20 6.65 3.51
C ALA A 63 6.07 7.30 2.67
N LEU A 64 6.28 8.52 2.24
CA LEU A 64 5.30 9.31 1.51
C LEU A 64 5.78 9.56 0.08
N LEU A 65 4.89 9.42 -0.88
CA LEU A 65 5.16 9.86 -2.24
C LEU A 65 4.66 11.31 -2.39
N TYR A 66 5.57 12.22 -2.67
CA TYR A 66 5.25 13.62 -2.91
C TYR A 66 5.12 13.89 -4.40
N LEU A 67 4.06 14.59 -4.78
CA LEU A 67 3.78 15.05 -6.14
C LEU A 67 3.51 16.56 -6.09
N ASN A 68 3.99 17.28 -7.09
CA ASN A 68 3.61 18.68 -7.27
C ASN A 68 2.18 18.80 -7.86
N GLU A 69 1.68 20.03 -8.03
CA GLU A 69 0.37 20.32 -8.63
C GLU A 69 0.20 19.74 -10.04
N ALA A 70 1.29 19.54 -10.79
CA ALA A 70 1.28 18.92 -12.11
C ALA A 70 1.36 17.38 -12.05
N TYR A 71 1.28 16.78 -10.85
CA TYR A 71 1.46 15.33 -10.61
C TYR A 71 2.84 14.82 -11.03
N LEU A 72 3.87 15.62 -10.86
CA LEU A 72 5.26 15.16 -11.06
C LEU A 72 5.87 14.77 -9.71
N PRO A 73 6.59 13.63 -9.63
CA PRO A 73 7.23 13.20 -8.39
C PRO A 73 8.27 14.19 -7.88
N ILE A 74 8.26 14.43 -6.57
CA ILE A 74 9.21 15.23 -5.84
C ILE A 74 10.00 14.31 -4.91
N THR A 75 11.34 14.41 -4.94
CA THR A 75 12.22 13.58 -4.08
C THR A 75 12.30 14.15 -2.67
N GLU A 76 12.22 15.47 -2.53
CA GLU A 76 12.30 16.20 -1.27
C GLU A 76 11.02 16.01 -0.45
N GLY A 77 11.15 16.12 0.85
CA GLY A 77 10.03 16.04 1.78
C GLY A 77 10.32 15.09 2.96
N THR A 78 9.65 15.34 4.05
CA THR A 78 9.78 14.49 5.25
C THR A 78 9.29 13.08 4.97
N ASN A 79 10.13 12.08 5.22
CA ASN A 79 9.86 10.68 4.93
C ASN A 79 9.57 10.40 3.43
N SER A 80 10.22 11.10 2.51
CA SER A 80 10.08 10.84 1.08
C SER A 80 10.44 9.41 0.73
N ALA A 81 9.51 8.67 0.11
CA ALA A 81 9.71 7.29 -0.30
C ALA A 81 10.88 7.16 -1.29
N LEU A 82 10.99 8.08 -2.25
CA LEU A 82 12.08 8.09 -3.21
C LEU A 82 13.45 8.32 -2.54
N ALA A 83 13.52 9.25 -1.59
CA ALA A 83 14.76 9.50 -0.84
C ALA A 83 15.15 8.28 0.01
N ILE A 84 14.18 7.67 0.70
CA ILE A 84 14.42 6.47 1.52
C ILE A 84 14.89 5.30 0.64
N ILE A 85 14.23 5.02 -0.48
CA ILE A 85 14.63 3.95 -1.41
C ILE A 85 16.08 4.17 -1.88
N LYS A 86 16.41 5.38 -2.33
CA LYS A 86 17.77 5.72 -2.78
C LYS A 86 18.80 5.48 -1.69
N THR A 87 18.58 6.04 -0.51
CA THR A 87 19.50 5.90 0.64
C THR A 87 19.66 4.43 1.05
N SER A 88 18.57 3.68 1.12
CA SER A 88 18.60 2.27 1.51
C SER A 88 19.34 1.40 0.49
N VAL A 89 19.18 1.67 -0.81
CA VAL A 89 19.93 0.98 -1.87
C VAL A 89 21.43 1.29 -1.77
N GLU A 90 21.80 2.54 -1.47
CA GLU A 90 23.20 2.95 -1.26
C GLU A 90 23.81 2.26 -0.02
N GLN A 91 23.04 2.14 1.07
CA GLN A 91 23.49 1.44 2.29
C GLN A 91 23.65 -0.06 2.04
N LEU A 92 22.67 -0.71 1.43
CA LEU A 92 22.73 -2.14 1.09
C LEU A 92 23.84 -2.47 0.08
N SER A 93 24.18 -1.57 -0.84
CA SER A 93 25.31 -1.77 -1.74
C SER A 93 26.67 -1.77 -1.02
N LYS A 94 26.78 -1.10 0.14
CA LYS A 94 27.96 -1.09 1.01
C LYS A 94 27.96 -2.25 2.01
N ASN A 95 26.78 -2.60 2.53
CA ASN A 95 26.60 -3.70 3.49
C ASN A 95 25.30 -4.44 3.18
N LYS A 96 25.40 -5.55 2.45
CA LYS A 96 24.23 -6.37 2.06
C LYS A 96 23.48 -6.97 3.26
N ASN A 97 24.08 -7.02 4.45
CA ASN A 97 23.47 -7.55 5.67
C ASN A 97 22.90 -6.46 6.59
N ASP A 98 22.72 -5.24 6.09
CA ASP A 98 22.11 -4.14 6.85
C ASP A 98 20.59 -4.35 6.96
N LYS A 99 20.19 -4.85 8.14
CA LYS A 99 18.78 -5.15 8.42
C LYS A 99 17.89 -3.91 8.38
N GLU A 100 18.37 -2.78 8.89
CA GLU A 100 17.59 -1.55 8.94
C GLU A 100 17.39 -0.96 7.54
N ALA A 101 18.45 -0.97 6.72
CA ALA A 101 18.36 -0.54 5.34
C ALA A 101 17.45 -1.45 4.51
N LEU A 102 17.49 -2.78 4.73
CA LEU A 102 16.60 -3.72 4.06
C LEU A 102 15.13 -3.48 4.42
N LEU A 103 14.81 -3.32 5.70
CA LEU A 103 13.44 -3.01 6.15
C LEU A 103 12.96 -1.67 5.64
N SER A 104 13.83 -0.65 5.66
CA SER A 104 13.51 0.70 5.16
C SER A 104 13.23 0.68 3.66
N LEU A 105 14.05 -0.06 2.87
CA LEU A 105 13.83 -0.26 1.44
C LEU A 105 12.47 -0.93 1.18
N ALA A 106 12.24 -2.09 1.82
CA ALA A 106 11.03 -2.86 1.61
C ALA A 106 9.79 -2.02 1.93
N LYS A 107 9.79 -1.35 3.09
CA LYS A 107 8.72 -0.49 3.53
C LYS A 107 8.49 0.70 2.59
N ALA A 108 9.54 1.39 2.18
CA ALA A 108 9.40 2.55 1.29
C ALA A 108 8.84 2.18 -0.09
N VAL A 109 9.25 1.02 -0.65
CA VAL A 109 8.66 0.52 -1.90
C VAL A 109 7.17 0.20 -1.73
N VAL A 110 6.81 -0.46 -0.63
CA VAL A 110 5.41 -0.80 -0.33
C VAL A 110 4.56 0.45 -0.12
N ASP A 111 5.03 1.37 0.72
CA ASP A 111 4.31 2.59 1.08
C ASP A 111 4.13 3.53 -0.11
N MET A 112 5.11 3.60 -1.03
CA MET A 112 5.03 4.41 -2.24
C MET A 112 3.85 4.03 -3.15
N HIS A 113 3.43 2.76 -3.13
CA HIS A 113 2.32 2.27 -3.95
C HIS A 113 0.95 2.40 -3.27
N ALA A 114 0.92 2.90 -2.05
CA ALA A 114 -0.33 3.13 -1.32
C ALA A 114 -0.88 4.52 -1.62
N VAL A 115 -2.04 4.60 -2.26
CA VAL A 115 -2.69 5.89 -2.60
C VAL A 115 -2.84 6.79 -1.38
N ALA A 116 -3.15 6.23 -0.22
CA ALA A 116 -3.27 6.99 1.03
C ALA A 116 -1.95 7.64 1.52
N ASN A 117 -0.80 7.20 1.01
CA ASN A 117 0.51 7.78 1.30
C ASN A 117 0.97 8.83 0.28
N VAL A 118 0.18 9.06 -0.76
CA VAL A 118 0.49 10.11 -1.73
C VAL A 118 0.11 11.47 -1.16
N ARG A 119 0.96 12.44 -1.36
CA ARG A 119 0.75 13.85 -1.02
C ARG A 119 0.90 14.67 -2.29
N ILE A 120 -0.15 15.39 -2.64
CA ILE A 120 -0.18 16.24 -3.83
C ILE A 120 -0.21 17.68 -3.35
N GLU A 121 0.71 18.49 -3.83
CA GLU A 121 0.76 19.92 -3.53
C GLU A 121 -0.59 20.58 -3.89
N GLY A 122 -1.12 21.39 -2.98
CA GLY A 122 -2.40 22.07 -3.16
C GLY A 122 -3.65 21.17 -3.05
N VAL A 123 -3.51 19.87 -2.82
CA VAL A 123 -4.65 18.92 -2.70
C VAL A 123 -4.76 18.36 -1.29
N GLU A 124 -5.87 18.65 -0.62
CA GLU A 124 -6.23 18.01 0.63
C GLU A 124 -7.05 16.73 0.37
N LEU A 125 -6.43 15.56 0.54
CA LEU A 125 -7.05 14.27 0.28
C LEU A 125 -7.98 13.76 1.40
N SER A 126 -8.08 14.48 2.51
CA SER A 126 -8.77 14.04 3.73
C SER A 126 -10.22 14.50 3.83
N ASN A 127 -10.68 15.45 3.02
CA ASN A 127 -11.87 16.23 3.32
C ASN A 127 -13.15 15.87 2.54
N GLY A 128 -13.14 14.84 1.71
CA GLY A 128 -14.37 14.37 1.05
C GLY A 128 -15.03 13.25 1.86
N ALA A 129 -16.17 13.52 2.47
CA ALA A 129 -17.01 12.45 3.04
C ALA A 129 -18.02 12.00 1.97
N PHE A 130 -17.93 10.75 1.58
CA PHE A 130 -18.85 10.14 0.62
C PHE A 130 -19.44 8.84 1.15
N THR A 131 -20.50 8.36 0.53
CA THR A 131 -21.17 7.12 0.93
C THR A 131 -20.82 5.99 -0.01
N VAL A 132 -20.28 4.90 0.52
CA VAL A 132 -20.10 3.64 -0.20
C VAL A 132 -21.24 2.68 0.16
N ARG A 133 -21.86 2.08 -0.82
CA ARG A 133 -22.86 1.03 -0.64
C ARG A 133 -22.23 -0.31 -0.98
N ARG A 134 -22.40 -1.29 -0.12
CA ARG A 134 -21.94 -2.66 -0.35
C ARG A 134 -23.06 -3.66 -0.04
N TRP A 135 -23.22 -4.62 -0.93
CA TRP A 135 -24.09 -5.75 -0.65
C TRP A 135 -23.49 -6.65 0.44
N ASN A 136 -24.24 -6.90 1.48
CA ASN A 136 -23.83 -7.81 2.53
C ASN A 136 -24.45 -9.18 2.29
N ASN A 137 -23.63 -10.11 1.80
CA ASN A 137 -24.07 -11.47 1.45
C ASN A 137 -24.55 -12.28 2.66
N ARG A 138 -24.16 -11.91 3.90
CA ARG A 138 -24.58 -12.64 5.11
C ARG A 138 -26.03 -12.42 5.46
N ASN A 139 -26.59 -11.26 5.20
CA ASN A 139 -27.94 -10.89 5.60
C ASN A 139 -28.83 -10.42 4.44
N GLY A 140 -28.35 -10.49 3.22
CA GLY A 140 -29.08 -10.06 2.02
C GLY A 140 -29.46 -8.57 2.02
N LYS A 141 -28.75 -7.72 2.78
CA LYS A 141 -29.03 -6.29 2.89
C LYS A 141 -27.90 -5.45 2.34
N MET A 142 -28.25 -4.27 1.85
CA MET A 142 -27.27 -3.27 1.43
C MET A 142 -26.68 -2.59 2.67
N ALA A 143 -25.41 -2.81 2.92
CA ALA A 143 -24.65 -2.03 3.90
C ALA A 143 -24.31 -0.66 3.30
N ARG A 144 -24.37 0.37 4.13
CA ARG A 144 -23.96 1.74 3.78
C ARG A 144 -22.82 2.15 4.69
N TYR A 145 -21.69 2.52 4.11
CA TYR A 145 -20.60 3.17 4.79
C TYR A 145 -20.73 4.67 4.51
N LYS A 146 -21.17 5.42 5.52
CA LYS A 146 -21.28 6.88 5.47
C LYS A 146 -19.97 7.51 5.90
N ASP A 147 -19.75 8.73 5.46
CA ASP A 147 -18.58 9.53 5.85
C ASP A 147 -17.25 8.82 5.53
N CYS A 148 -17.21 8.04 4.44
CA CYS A 148 -15.98 7.46 3.93
C CYS A 148 -15.06 8.56 3.41
N THR A 149 -13.82 8.57 3.88
CA THR A 149 -12.75 9.39 3.29
C THR A 149 -11.96 8.57 2.27
N TRP A 150 -11.22 9.23 1.39
CA TRP A 150 -10.28 8.54 0.50
C TRP A 150 -9.31 7.66 1.27
N LYS A 151 -8.81 8.16 2.39
CA LYS A 151 -7.92 7.39 3.26
C LYS A 151 -8.58 6.11 3.76
N PHE A 152 -9.81 6.18 4.30
CA PHE A 152 -10.53 4.99 4.75
C PHE A 152 -10.77 3.99 3.61
N LEU A 153 -11.10 4.48 2.42
CA LEU A 153 -11.35 3.64 1.25
C LEU A 153 -10.13 2.78 0.92
N TRP A 154 -8.96 3.41 0.83
CA TRP A 154 -7.72 2.74 0.44
C TRP A 154 -7.08 1.93 1.58
N ASP A 155 -7.13 2.42 2.82
CA ASP A 155 -6.50 1.76 3.96
C ASP A 155 -7.32 0.57 4.49
N SER A 156 -8.62 0.62 4.37
CA SER A 156 -9.47 -0.30 5.12
C SER A 156 -10.56 -0.96 4.27
N TYR A 157 -11.27 -0.19 3.45
CA TYR A 157 -12.48 -0.69 2.81
C TYR A 157 -12.21 -1.80 1.80
N TYR A 158 -11.24 -1.63 0.92
CA TYR A 158 -10.94 -2.63 -0.12
C TYR A 158 -10.38 -3.92 0.47
N ALA A 159 -9.53 -3.82 1.46
CA ALA A 159 -9.05 -5.01 2.14
C ALA A 159 -10.09 -5.69 3.03
N TYR A 160 -11.19 -5.01 3.37
CA TYR A 160 -12.30 -5.64 4.10
C TYR A 160 -13.01 -6.74 3.28
N LYS A 161 -12.93 -6.72 1.96
CA LYS A 161 -13.37 -7.79 1.07
C LYS A 161 -12.67 -9.12 1.41
N HIS A 162 -11.40 -9.04 1.76
CA HIS A 162 -10.54 -10.16 2.07
C HIS A 162 -10.42 -10.43 3.57
N ALA A 163 -11.30 -9.87 4.41
CA ALA A 163 -11.22 -9.98 5.88
C ALA A 163 -11.29 -11.41 6.43
N ILE A 164 -11.72 -12.38 5.61
CA ILE A 164 -11.73 -13.81 5.95
C ILE A 164 -10.50 -14.54 5.41
N PHE A 165 -9.65 -13.87 4.65
CA PHE A 165 -8.45 -14.46 4.07
C PHE A 165 -7.29 -14.38 5.06
N THR A 166 -6.38 -15.34 4.98
CA THR A 166 -5.02 -15.16 5.49
C THR A 166 -4.24 -14.25 4.53
N ALA A 167 -3.07 -13.80 4.97
CA ALA A 167 -2.19 -13.00 4.12
C ALA A 167 -1.79 -13.76 2.85
N GLU A 168 -1.53 -15.07 2.97
CA GLU A 168 -1.16 -15.95 1.87
C GLU A 168 -2.30 -16.09 0.86
N LEU A 169 -3.53 -16.33 1.33
CA LEU A 169 -4.71 -16.44 0.45
C LEU A 169 -4.99 -15.11 -0.26
N TYR A 170 -4.76 -13.97 0.41
CA TYR A 170 -4.92 -12.68 -0.25
C TYR A 170 -3.82 -12.45 -1.29
N ALA A 171 -2.58 -12.83 -0.99
CA ALA A 171 -1.47 -12.78 -1.94
C ALA A 171 -1.75 -13.62 -3.19
N GLU A 172 -2.27 -14.84 -3.01
CA GLU A 172 -2.66 -15.74 -4.10
C GLU A 172 -3.80 -15.16 -4.94
N ASP A 173 -4.84 -14.61 -4.33
CA ASP A 173 -5.97 -13.98 -5.03
C ASP A 173 -5.48 -12.83 -5.92
N VAL A 174 -4.66 -11.95 -5.38
CA VAL A 174 -4.05 -10.84 -6.15
C VAL A 174 -3.18 -11.36 -7.28
N ASP A 175 -2.36 -12.39 -7.02
CA ASP A 175 -1.46 -12.95 -8.02
C ASP A 175 -2.20 -13.60 -9.18
N ILE A 176 -3.26 -14.37 -8.92
CA ILE A 176 -4.06 -15.02 -9.96
C ILE A 176 -4.56 -14.00 -11.00
N PHE A 177 -4.96 -12.81 -10.57
CA PHE A 177 -5.45 -11.77 -11.48
C PHE A 177 -4.35 -10.97 -12.17
N HIS A 178 -3.12 -10.97 -11.65
CA HIS A 178 -2.08 -10.05 -12.10
C HIS A 178 -0.77 -10.70 -12.58
N ASN A 179 -0.55 -12.01 -12.34
CA ASN A 179 0.70 -12.71 -12.68
C ASN A 179 1.03 -12.65 -14.19
N GLY A 180 0.03 -12.65 -15.07
CA GLY A 180 0.21 -12.50 -16.50
C GLY A 180 0.85 -11.15 -16.91
N ARG A 181 0.84 -10.17 -16.00
CA ARG A 181 1.47 -8.84 -16.19
C ARG A 181 2.71 -8.64 -15.30
N HIS A 182 3.20 -9.68 -14.62
CA HIS A 182 4.36 -9.60 -13.75
C HIS A 182 5.57 -8.94 -14.44
N ASP A 183 5.90 -9.40 -15.64
CA ASP A 183 7.05 -8.88 -16.40
C ASP A 183 6.91 -7.42 -16.84
N GLU A 184 5.67 -6.94 -16.97
CA GLU A 184 5.39 -5.52 -17.20
C GLU A 184 5.52 -4.72 -15.90
N PHE A 185 4.87 -5.18 -14.84
CA PHE A 185 4.75 -4.44 -13.58
C PHE A 185 6.06 -4.26 -12.83
N LYS A 186 6.97 -5.25 -12.89
CA LYS A 186 8.27 -5.19 -12.22
C LYS A 186 9.27 -4.22 -12.86
N LYS A 187 9.04 -3.78 -14.10
CA LYS A 187 9.97 -2.94 -14.85
C LYS A 187 10.11 -1.53 -14.27
N GLY A 188 11.24 -0.91 -14.61
CA GLY A 188 11.50 0.49 -14.33
C GLY A 188 12.36 0.73 -13.09
N THR A 189 12.55 2.01 -12.81
CA THR A 189 13.28 2.54 -11.67
C THR A 189 12.27 3.08 -10.63
N PRO A 190 12.70 3.35 -9.39
CA PRO A 190 11.82 3.99 -8.39
C PRO A 190 11.18 5.28 -8.88
N GLU A 191 11.90 6.10 -9.67
CA GLU A 191 11.38 7.33 -10.24
C GLU A 191 10.30 7.08 -11.31
N GLU A 192 10.46 6.03 -12.11
CA GLU A 192 9.45 5.60 -13.08
C GLU A 192 8.22 5.01 -12.38
N TRP A 193 8.42 4.26 -11.28
CA TRP A 193 7.32 3.78 -10.45
C TRP A 193 6.54 4.92 -9.79
N ALA A 194 7.24 5.97 -9.35
CA ALA A 194 6.59 7.17 -8.81
C ALA A 194 5.76 7.91 -9.87
N LYS A 195 6.24 7.98 -11.13
CA LYS A 195 5.47 8.53 -12.26
C LYS A 195 4.24 7.69 -12.59
N ASP A 196 4.36 6.36 -12.52
CA ASP A 196 3.25 5.44 -12.69
C ASP A 196 2.18 5.65 -11.60
N MET A 197 2.60 5.77 -10.34
CA MET A 197 1.71 6.13 -9.23
C MET A 197 1.06 7.50 -9.40
N ALA A 198 1.80 8.48 -9.88
CA ALA A 198 1.26 9.81 -10.17
C ALA A 198 0.14 9.76 -11.23
N ALA A 199 0.31 8.93 -12.27
CA ALA A 199 -0.73 8.73 -13.29
C ALA A 199 -2.00 8.09 -12.70
N GLU A 200 -1.85 7.08 -11.84
CA GLU A 200 -2.98 6.47 -11.12
C GLU A 200 -3.69 7.49 -10.23
N CYS A 201 -2.92 8.26 -9.45
CA CYS A 201 -3.48 9.29 -8.57
C CYS A 201 -4.20 10.39 -9.35
N ARG A 202 -3.70 10.79 -10.51
CA ARG A 202 -4.40 11.77 -11.36
C ARG A 202 -5.78 11.29 -11.76
N VAL A 203 -5.94 10.01 -12.12
CA VAL A 203 -7.25 9.43 -12.45
C VAL A 203 -8.15 9.34 -11.23
N ILE A 204 -7.60 8.93 -10.08
CA ILE A 204 -8.36 8.74 -8.84
C ILE A 204 -8.87 10.09 -8.31
N TYR A 205 -7.99 11.09 -8.24
CA TYR A 205 -8.28 12.38 -7.60
C TYR A 205 -8.91 13.42 -8.53
N SER A 206 -8.99 13.15 -9.85
CA SER A 206 -9.77 13.98 -10.77
C SER A 206 -11.28 13.87 -10.56
N ARG A 207 -11.72 12.95 -9.71
CA ARG A 207 -13.14 12.76 -9.38
C ARG A 207 -13.56 13.74 -8.30
N GLU A 208 -14.45 14.65 -8.63
CA GLU A 208 -15.11 15.50 -7.64
C GLU A 208 -16.10 14.65 -6.83
N LEU A 209 -15.72 14.33 -5.59
CA LEU A 209 -16.64 13.73 -4.63
C LEU A 209 -17.21 14.85 -3.76
N THR A 210 -18.45 15.21 -4.06
CA THR A 210 -19.21 16.18 -3.26
C THR A 210 -19.79 15.51 -2.02
N ASP A 211 -20.11 16.28 -1.00
CA ASP A 211 -20.88 15.82 0.15
C ASP A 211 -22.15 15.09 -0.31
N ASN A 212 -22.43 13.95 0.28
CA ASN A 212 -23.51 13.03 -0.10
C ASN A 212 -23.33 12.27 -1.42
N TYR A 213 -22.17 12.33 -2.07
CA TYR A 213 -21.91 11.49 -3.23
C TYR A 213 -22.10 10.01 -2.88
N ILE A 214 -22.80 9.28 -3.73
CA ILE A 214 -22.99 7.83 -3.58
C ILE A 214 -22.19 7.15 -4.67
N MET A 215 -21.08 6.52 -4.28
CA MET A 215 -20.23 5.79 -5.21
C MET A 215 -21.00 4.62 -5.84
N ARG A 216 -21.04 4.59 -7.16
CA ARG A 216 -21.69 3.51 -7.92
C ARG A 216 -20.93 2.20 -7.82
N GLN A 217 -21.61 1.07 -8.01
CA GLN A 217 -20.98 -0.24 -7.93
C GLN A 217 -19.84 -0.42 -8.95
N GLU A 218 -20.00 0.11 -10.15
CA GLU A 218 -18.97 0.06 -11.20
C GLU A 218 -17.71 0.83 -10.81
N GLU A 219 -17.87 1.99 -10.18
CA GLU A 219 -16.76 2.79 -9.66
C GLU A 219 -16.04 2.05 -8.52
N GLN A 220 -16.82 1.43 -7.62
CA GLN A 220 -16.25 0.62 -6.53
C GLN A 220 -15.43 -0.53 -7.08
N ASN A 221 -15.96 -1.28 -8.05
CA ASN A 221 -15.28 -2.40 -8.67
C ASN A 221 -13.99 -1.94 -9.37
N HIS A 222 -14.04 -0.80 -10.07
CA HIS A 222 -12.87 -0.25 -10.73
C HIS A 222 -11.77 0.15 -9.74
N LEU A 223 -12.14 0.83 -8.66
CA LEU A 223 -11.19 1.25 -7.63
C LEU A 223 -10.65 0.06 -6.84
N GLU A 224 -11.47 -0.95 -6.58
CA GLU A 224 -11.07 -2.21 -5.95
C GLU A 224 -10.04 -2.96 -6.80
N TYR A 225 -10.29 -3.10 -8.10
CA TYR A 225 -9.32 -3.67 -9.04
C TYR A 225 -8.02 -2.84 -9.09
N THR A 226 -8.13 -1.52 -9.01
CA THR A 226 -6.95 -0.64 -8.97
C THR A 226 -6.15 -0.85 -7.69
N HIS A 227 -6.82 -1.02 -6.54
CA HIS A 227 -6.18 -1.33 -5.26
C HIS A 227 -5.36 -2.63 -5.36
N ASP A 228 -5.96 -3.71 -5.84
CA ASP A 228 -5.29 -5.02 -5.97
C ASP A 228 -4.14 -4.96 -6.99
N ARG A 229 -4.32 -4.23 -8.09
CA ARG A 229 -3.27 -3.97 -9.08
C ARG A 229 -2.07 -3.21 -8.49
N LEU A 230 -2.31 -2.20 -7.65
CA LEU A 230 -1.24 -1.46 -6.98
C LEU A 230 -0.51 -2.32 -5.96
N LEU A 231 -1.21 -3.21 -5.27
CA LEU A 231 -0.62 -4.19 -4.38
C LEU A 231 0.29 -5.16 -5.15
N ALA A 232 -0.17 -5.68 -6.30
CA ALA A 232 0.64 -6.53 -7.18
C ALA A 232 1.89 -5.78 -7.69
N LYS A 233 1.74 -4.53 -8.17
CA LYS A 233 2.86 -3.69 -8.62
C LYS A 233 3.89 -3.51 -7.50
N ALA A 234 3.45 -3.20 -6.28
CA ALA A 234 4.34 -3.03 -5.14
C ALA A 234 5.13 -4.30 -4.83
N ALA A 235 4.46 -5.46 -4.80
CA ALA A 235 5.08 -6.75 -4.53
C ALA A 235 6.11 -7.13 -5.59
N TYR A 236 5.75 -7.04 -6.87
CA TYR A 236 6.65 -7.40 -7.98
C TYR A 236 7.85 -6.46 -8.10
N ARG A 237 7.67 -5.17 -7.82
CA ARG A 237 8.73 -4.16 -7.79
C ARG A 237 9.67 -4.36 -6.61
N LEU A 238 9.12 -4.70 -5.43
CA LEU A 238 9.92 -5.07 -4.27
C LEU A 238 10.77 -6.31 -4.55
N ALA A 239 10.20 -7.36 -5.12
CA ALA A 239 10.96 -8.54 -5.51
C ALA A 239 12.04 -8.19 -6.55
N ALA A 240 11.72 -7.38 -7.55
CA ALA A 240 12.67 -7.00 -8.59
C ALA A 240 13.88 -6.22 -8.05
N ILE A 241 13.67 -5.26 -7.15
CA ILE A 241 14.78 -4.49 -6.57
C ILE A 241 15.62 -5.35 -5.63
N LEU A 242 15.01 -6.24 -4.84
CA LEU A 242 15.73 -7.19 -3.98
C LEU A 242 16.52 -8.20 -4.80
N ASN A 243 15.95 -8.76 -5.87
CA ASN A 243 16.68 -9.64 -6.77
C ASN A 243 17.90 -8.92 -7.37
N LYS A 244 17.75 -7.68 -7.81
CA LYS A 244 18.88 -6.88 -8.34
C LYS A 244 19.95 -6.60 -7.30
N MET A 245 19.59 -6.48 -6.03
CA MET A 245 20.53 -6.20 -4.93
C MET A 245 21.35 -7.43 -4.53
N TYR A 246 20.77 -8.63 -4.63
CA TYR A 246 21.34 -9.84 -4.06
C TYR A 246 21.87 -10.86 -5.12
N ASN A 247 21.52 -10.68 -6.39
CA ASN A 247 22.14 -11.39 -7.51
C ASN A 247 23.36 -10.62 -8.02
#